data_4c322f92c7b3f838c17ad2a74d64a55c
#
_entry.id   4c322f92c7b3f838c17ad2a74d64a55c
#
_cell.length_a   1.000
_cell.length_b   1.000
_cell.length_c   1.000
_cell.angle_alpha   90.00
_cell.angle_beta   90.00
_cell.angle_gamma   90.00
#
_symmetry.space_group_name_H-M   'P 1'
#
loop_
_entity.id
_entity.type
_entity.pdbx_description
1 polymer ?
#
loop_
_entity_poly.entity_id
_entity_poly.type
_entity_poly.pdbx_seq_one_letter_code
_entity_poly.pdbx_strand_id
1 'polypeptide(L)'
;MPRRRIGFWYRLAAVIAKPPLVVLIKRDWRGMENIPAEGGFITAVNHNSHADPFAYAHYQYNTGRVPRFLAKSGLFKKGFVGAVMRGTGQIPVYRETTDALSAFRAAIDAVERGECVAFYPEGTITRDPNQWPMTAKTGAARVALTTKCPVIPVAQWGANELLPPYAKKPNLRPRKTHHVLAGPPVDLARFYDKEMTPDLLKEATEVIMAAITRQLEEIRGEKAPETPYDPRRERIEQRRRTQAQEQAQAQQAQEQAQAQQAQEQA
;
A
#
# COMPACT_ATOMS: atom_id res chain seq x y z
N MET A 1 20.13 24.08 -8.58
CA MET A 1 18.91 23.84 -9.36
C MET A 1 17.69 24.19 -8.50
N PRO A 2 16.66 24.86 -9.02
CA PRO A 2 15.54 25.32 -8.20
C PRO A 2 14.72 24.13 -7.72
N ARG A 3 14.72 23.89 -6.41
CA ARG A 3 13.76 22.96 -5.78
C ARG A 3 12.35 23.35 -6.20
N ARG A 4 11.57 22.42 -6.75
CA ARG A 4 10.17 22.66 -7.11
C ARG A 4 9.45 23.27 -5.90
N ARG A 5 8.82 24.44 -6.07
CA ARG A 5 8.16 25.13 -4.94
C ARG A 5 7.01 24.27 -4.43
N ILE A 6 7.13 23.83 -3.17
CA ILE A 6 6.05 23.11 -2.47
C ILE A 6 4.87 24.07 -2.34
N GLY A 7 3.71 23.67 -2.88
CA GLY A 7 2.49 24.49 -2.90
C GLY A 7 1.94 24.79 -1.50
N PHE A 8 1.08 25.81 -1.40
CA PHE A 8 0.46 26.26 -0.14
C PHE A 8 -0.17 25.12 0.67
N TRP A 9 -1.00 24.30 0.03
CA TRP A 9 -1.71 23.21 0.71
C TRP A 9 -0.78 22.16 1.32
N TYR A 10 0.33 21.86 0.64
CA TYR A 10 1.32 20.93 1.19
C TYR A 10 2.06 21.54 2.38
N ARG A 11 2.37 22.84 2.33
CA ARG A 11 2.98 23.55 3.48
C ARG A 11 2.03 23.57 4.66
N LEU A 12 0.76 23.89 4.43
CA LEU A 12 -0.27 23.86 5.46
C LEU A 12 -0.40 22.47 6.10
N ALA A 13 -0.53 21.43 5.27
CA ALA A 13 -0.57 20.04 5.76
C ALA A 13 0.70 19.67 6.58
N ALA A 14 1.87 20.11 6.12
CA ALA A 14 3.14 19.87 6.83
C ALA A 14 3.20 20.61 8.18
N VAL A 15 2.74 21.86 8.24
CA VAL A 15 2.70 22.64 9.49
C VAL A 15 1.78 21.97 10.53
N ILE A 16 0.70 21.38 10.10
CA ILE A 16 -0.25 20.69 11.00
C ILE A 16 0.27 19.30 11.40
N ALA A 17 0.73 18.49 10.42
CA ALA A 17 1.06 17.09 10.65
C ALA A 17 2.48 16.85 11.18
N LYS A 18 3.45 17.71 10.84
CA LYS A 18 4.85 17.51 11.17
C LYS A 18 5.16 17.63 12.68
N PRO A 19 4.65 18.63 13.44
CA PRO A 19 4.94 18.74 14.85
C PRO A 19 4.58 17.49 15.67
N PRO A 20 3.36 16.94 15.60
CA PRO A 20 3.05 15.71 16.32
C PRO A 20 3.92 14.52 15.88
N LEU A 21 4.23 14.40 14.58
CA LEU A 21 5.10 13.32 14.10
C LEU A 21 6.53 13.44 14.66
N VAL A 22 7.09 14.66 14.73
CA VAL A 22 8.43 14.87 15.30
C VAL A 22 8.48 14.52 16.79
N VAL A 23 7.39 14.79 17.53
CA VAL A 23 7.30 14.46 18.96
C VAL A 23 7.08 12.95 19.16
N LEU A 24 6.20 12.34 18.39
CA LEU A 24 5.73 10.96 18.61
C LEU A 24 6.69 9.91 18.08
N ILE A 25 7.46 10.20 17.02
CA ILE A 25 8.33 9.21 16.37
C ILE A 25 9.78 9.68 16.28
N LYS A 26 10.71 8.76 16.54
CA LYS A 26 12.12 8.90 16.16
C LYS A 26 12.26 8.57 14.67
N ARG A 27 13.32 9.02 14.05
CA ARG A 27 13.57 8.86 12.61
C ARG A 27 14.83 8.05 12.39
N ASP A 28 14.72 6.98 11.65
CA ASP A 28 15.82 6.24 11.05
C ASP A 28 15.53 6.13 9.55
N TRP A 29 16.01 7.13 8.81
CA TRP A 29 15.68 7.31 7.39
C TRP A 29 16.94 7.15 6.55
N ARG A 30 16.91 6.19 5.65
CA ARG A 30 18.04 5.83 4.78
C ARG A 30 17.62 5.84 3.31
N GLY A 31 18.57 5.98 2.40
CA GLY A 31 18.33 5.91 0.96
C GLY A 31 17.68 7.15 0.36
N MET A 32 17.74 8.32 1.02
CA MET A 32 17.19 9.57 0.47
C MET A 32 17.86 9.98 -0.84
N GLU A 33 19.10 9.59 -1.05
CA GLU A 33 19.89 9.79 -2.27
C GLU A 33 19.33 9.06 -3.49
N ASN A 34 18.54 8.00 -3.27
CA ASN A 34 17.88 7.25 -4.34
C ASN A 34 16.60 7.94 -4.85
N ILE A 35 16.14 8.97 -4.15
CA ILE A 35 14.95 9.73 -4.58
C ILE A 35 15.35 10.70 -5.69
N PRO A 36 14.79 10.58 -6.92
CA PRO A 36 15.13 11.46 -8.02
C PRO A 36 14.90 12.93 -7.69
N ALA A 37 15.92 13.76 -7.87
CA ALA A 37 15.83 15.21 -7.65
C ALA A 37 14.90 15.89 -8.66
N GLU A 38 14.82 15.37 -9.88
CA GLU A 38 14.04 15.90 -11.01
C GLU A 38 13.28 14.78 -11.72
N GLY A 39 12.39 15.17 -12.64
CA GLY A 39 11.56 14.24 -13.40
C GLY A 39 10.44 13.59 -12.57
N GLY A 40 9.57 12.87 -13.25
CA GLY A 40 8.52 12.08 -12.62
C GLY A 40 9.02 10.71 -12.23
N PHE A 41 8.50 10.18 -11.14
CA PHE A 41 8.86 8.86 -10.66
C PHE A 41 7.75 8.27 -9.77
N ILE A 42 7.84 6.99 -9.57
CA ILE A 42 6.97 6.25 -8.65
C ILE A 42 7.77 5.85 -7.41
N THR A 43 7.15 5.97 -6.24
CA THR A 43 7.59 5.24 -5.06
C THR A 43 6.61 4.11 -4.76
N ALA A 44 7.09 2.89 -4.62
CA ALA A 44 6.31 1.73 -4.24
C ALA A 44 6.65 1.38 -2.80
N VAL A 45 5.66 1.46 -1.91
CA VAL A 45 5.85 1.44 -0.45
C VAL A 45 4.99 0.32 0.16
N ASN A 46 5.49 -0.46 1.13
CA ASN A 46 4.68 -1.40 1.89
C ASN A 46 3.68 -0.68 2.81
N HIS A 47 2.59 -1.36 3.18
CA HIS A 47 1.50 -0.74 3.93
C HIS A 47 1.08 -1.56 5.15
N ASN A 48 1.50 -1.14 6.34
CA ASN A 48 1.31 -1.86 7.60
C ASN A 48 0.39 -1.13 8.60
N SER A 49 0.09 0.17 8.37
CA SER A 49 -0.65 1.00 9.32
C SER A 49 -1.45 2.10 8.64
N HIS A 50 -2.53 2.52 9.25
CA HIS A 50 -3.22 3.76 8.86
C HIS A 50 -2.36 5.03 9.09
N ALA A 51 -1.30 4.94 9.89
CA ALA A 51 -0.35 6.03 10.10
C ALA A 51 0.72 6.14 9.00
N ASP A 52 0.92 5.08 8.19
CA ASP A 52 1.95 5.05 7.15
C ASP A 52 1.93 6.23 6.19
N PRO A 53 0.77 6.67 5.64
CA PRO A 53 0.77 7.78 4.70
C PRO A 53 1.31 9.09 5.30
N PHE A 54 1.07 9.32 6.57
CA PHE A 54 1.55 10.51 7.27
C PHE A 54 3.05 10.41 7.59
N ALA A 55 3.49 9.26 8.10
CA ALA A 55 4.88 9.01 8.44
C ALA A 55 5.75 9.02 7.18
N TYR A 56 5.31 8.35 6.11
CA TYR A 56 5.99 8.36 4.83
C TYR A 56 5.98 9.74 4.14
N ALA A 57 4.86 10.46 4.18
CA ALA A 57 4.82 11.83 3.65
C ALA A 57 5.81 12.75 4.38
N HIS A 58 6.04 12.53 5.69
CA HIS A 58 7.06 13.26 6.45
C HIS A 58 8.47 12.95 5.96
N TYR A 59 8.80 11.68 5.69
CA TYR A 59 10.06 11.29 5.07
C TYR A 59 10.22 11.96 3.70
N GLN A 60 9.24 11.76 2.81
CA GLN A 60 9.29 12.24 1.44
C GLN A 60 9.32 13.77 1.34
N TYR A 61 8.64 14.48 2.26
CA TYR A 61 8.71 15.95 2.34
C TYR A 61 10.14 16.45 2.57
N ASN A 62 10.94 15.72 3.36
CA ASN A 62 12.31 16.11 3.65
C ASN A 62 13.28 15.86 2.49
N THR A 63 12.93 15.04 1.52
CA THR A 63 13.67 14.93 0.25
C THR A 63 13.44 16.10 -0.69
N GLY A 64 12.42 16.93 -0.41
CA GLY A 64 11.98 18.02 -1.29
C GLY A 64 11.02 17.58 -2.41
N ARG A 65 10.68 16.28 -2.47
CA ARG A 65 9.81 15.65 -3.48
C ARG A 65 8.55 15.13 -2.82
N VAL A 66 7.50 15.97 -2.78
CA VAL A 66 6.24 15.64 -2.10
C VAL A 66 5.44 14.57 -2.86
N PRO A 67 4.88 13.56 -2.17
CA PRO A 67 4.20 12.45 -2.82
C PRO A 67 2.74 12.79 -3.19
N ARG A 68 2.27 12.25 -4.31
CA ARG A 68 0.87 12.15 -4.68
C ARG A 68 0.40 10.73 -4.35
N PHE A 69 -0.42 10.57 -3.33
CA PHE A 69 -0.97 9.26 -2.98
C PHE A 69 -2.24 8.96 -3.77
N LEU A 70 -2.40 7.70 -4.11
CA LEU A 70 -3.69 7.18 -4.53
C LEU A 70 -4.53 6.91 -3.29
N ALA A 71 -5.62 7.65 -3.11
CA ALA A 71 -6.42 7.62 -1.90
C ALA A 71 -7.91 7.37 -2.19
N LYS A 72 -8.62 6.75 -1.24
CA LYS A 72 -10.05 6.45 -1.36
C LYS A 72 -10.84 7.73 -1.68
N SER A 73 -11.66 7.71 -2.74
CA SER A 73 -12.44 8.86 -3.23
C SER A 73 -13.31 9.52 -2.16
N GLY A 74 -13.81 8.74 -1.19
CA GLY A 74 -14.59 9.27 -0.06
C GLY A 74 -13.85 10.29 0.82
N LEU A 75 -12.50 10.30 0.83
CA LEU A 75 -11.72 11.29 1.56
C LEU A 75 -11.81 12.69 0.93
N PHE A 76 -12.03 12.76 -0.37
CA PHE A 76 -12.12 14.02 -1.11
C PHE A 76 -13.45 14.76 -0.91
N LYS A 77 -14.47 14.07 -0.38
CA LYS A 77 -15.80 14.63 -0.09
C LYS A 77 -15.91 15.25 1.31
N LYS A 78 -14.93 15.06 2.18
CA LYS A 78 -14.99 15.44 3.61
C LYS A 78 -14.42 16.84 3.84
N GLY A 79 -15.24 17.88 3.87
CA GLY A 79 -14.92 19.25 4.35
C GLY A 79 -13.45 19.69 4.19
N PHE A 80 -12.80 20.05 5.29
CA PHE A 80 -11.38 20.47 5.30
C PHE A 80 -10.43 19.39 4.79
N VAL A 81 -10.65 18.11 5.16
CA VAL A 81 -9.83 16.99 4.66
C VAL A 81 -9.91 16.91 3.14
N GLY A 82 -11.11 17.01 2.56
CA GLY A 82 -11.29 17.01 1.12
C GLY A 82 -10.60 18.19 0.43
N ALA A 83 -10.61 19.37 1.04
CA ALA A 83 -9.90 20.54 0.52
C ALA A 83 -8.37 20.30 0.52
N VAL A 84 -7.82 19.74 1.60
CA VAL A 84 -6.41 19.36 1.69
C VAL A 84 -6.07 18.31 0.64
N MET A 85 -6.87 17.25 0.50
CA MET A 85 -6.62 16.18 -0.49
C MET A 85 -6.58 16.74 -1.92
N ARG A 86 -7.53 17.57 -2.29
CA ARG A 86 -7.55 18.24 -3.61
C ARG A 86 -6.41 19.22 -3.76
N GLY A 87 -6.20 20.09 -2.77
CA GLY A 87 -5.18 21.13 -2.80
C GLY A 87 -3.74 20.59 -2.81
N THR A 88 -3.51 19.44 -2.18
CA THR A 88 -2.23 18.72 -2.26
C THR A 88 -2.12 17.84 -3.51
N GLY A 89 -3.16 17.78 -4.34
CA GLY A 89 -3.18 17.02 -5.60
C GLY A 89 -3.10 15.52 -5.39
N GLN A 90 -3.71 14.99 -4.32
CA GLN A 90 -3.84 13.55 -4.15
C GLN A 90 -4.76 12.98 -5.23
N ILE A 91 -4.58 11.71 -5.58
CA ILE A 91 -5.27 11.04 -6.68
C ILE A 91 -6.44 10.21 -6.12
N PRO A 92 -7.70 10.54 -6.46
CA PRO A 92 -8.85 9.77 -5.98
C PRO A 92 -8.94 8.40 -6.67
N VAL A 93 -9.18 7.34 -5.90
CA VAL A 93 -9.44 5.98 -6.40
C VAL A 93 -10.88 5.59 -6.09
N TYR A 94 -11.63 5.28 -7.13
CA TYR A 94 -12.98 4.76 -7.06
C TYR A 94 -12.93 3.23 -7.16
N ARG A 95 -13.26 2.52 -6.06
CA ARG A 95 -13.03 1.06 -5.96
C ARG A 95 -14.10 0.20 -6.62
N GLU A 96 -15.25 0.75 -6.94
CA GLU A 96 -16.46 0.01 -7.33
C GLU A 96 -17.00 0.36 -8.72
N THR A 97 -16.24 1.14 -9.50
CA THR A 97 -16.69 1.62 -10.82
C THR A 97 -15.61 1.40 -11.89
N THR A 98 -16.00 1.54 -13.16
CA THR A 98 -15.12 1.64 -14.33
C THR A 98 -14.06 2.74 -14.22
N ASP A 99 -14.11 3.57 -13.18
CA ASP A 99 -13.22 4.70 -12.92
C ASP A 99 -11.82 4.32 -12.38
N ALA A 100 -11.48 3.03 -12.28
CA ALA A 100 -10.08 2.64 -12.04
C ALA A 100 -9.14 3.19 -13.13
N LEU A 101 -9.65 3.39 -14.33
CA LEU A 101 -8.95 4.01 -15.45
C LEU A 101 -8.66 5.51 -15.21
N SER A 102 -9.53 6.23 -14.52
CA SER A 102 -9.33 7.66 -14.22
C SER A 102 -8.17 7.87 -13.25
N ALA A 103 -8.05 7.04 -12.21
CA ALA A 103 -6.93 7.07 -11.28
C ALA A 103 -5.60 6.70 -11.96
N PHE A 104 -5.65 5.75 -12.90
CA PHE A 104 -4.50 5.34 -13.68
C PHE A 104 -4.01 6.50 -14.59
N ARG A 105 -4.91 7.14 -15.34
CA ARG A 105 -4.58 8.30 -16.18
C ARG A 105 -4.03 9.44 -15.33
N ALA A 106 -4.67 9.77 -14.21
CA ALA A 106 -4.20 10.82 -13.32
C ALA A 106 -2.81 10.53 -12.73
N ALA A 107 -2.45 9.26 -12.51
CA ALA A 107 -1.11 8.87 -12.07
C ALA A 107 -0.08 9.05 -13.19
N ILE A 108 -0.40 8.67 -14.44
CA ILE A 108 0.45 8.92 -15.62
C ILE A 108 0.68 10.42 -15.77
N ASP A 109 -0.40 11.22 -15.83
CA ASP A 109 -0.30 12.67 -15.99
C ASP A 109 0.56 13.31 -14.89
N ALA A 110 0.47 12.81 -13.64
CA ALA A 110 1.29 13.32 -12.56
C ALA A 110 2.78 13.00 -12.77
N VAL A 111 3.11 11.78 -13.19
CA VAL A 111 4.48 11.37 -13.54
C VAL A 111 5.01 12.22 -14.70
N GLU A 112 4.24 12.40 -15.77
CA GLU A 112 4.64 13.20 -16.95
C GLU A 112 4.84 14.68 -16.59
N ARG A 113 4.10 15.21 -15.63
CA ARG A 113 4.36 16.56 -15.07
C ARG A 113 5.60 16.61 -14.17
N GLY A 114 6.36 15.52 -14.04
CA GLY A 114 7.56 15.47 -13.21
C GLY A 114 7.25 15.36 -11.71
N GLU A 115 6.12 14.77 -11.32
CA GLU A 115 5.71 14.61 -9.92
C GLU A 115 6.07 13.21 -9.37
N CYS A 116 6.13 13.09 -8.04
CA CYS A 116 6.26 11.81 -7.36
C CYS A 116 4.87 11.21 -7.13
N VAL A 117 4.62 10.01 -7.62
CA VAL A 117 3.39 9.25 -7.32
C VAL A 117 3.73 8.11 -6.38
N ALA A 118 3.14 8.13 -5.18
CA ALA A 118 3.36 7.11 -4.16
C ALA A 118 2.26 6.05 -4.22
N PHE A 119 2.66 4.81 -4.49
CA PHE A 119 1.80 3.65 -4.48
C PHE A 119 1.99 2.85 -3.21
N TYR A 120 0.90 2.37 -2.66
CA TYR A 120 0.85 1.19 -1.80
C TYR A 120 0.37 0.03 -2.67
N PRO A 121 1.27 -0.79 -3.25
CA PRO A 121 0.89 -1.77 -4.28
C PRO A 121 -0.10 -2.80 -3.77
N GLU A 122 -0.06 -3.12 -2.50
CA GLU A 122 -0.98 -4.02 -1.81
C GLU A 122 -2.45 -3.52 -1.87
N GLY A 123 -2.66 -2.21 -2.01
CA GLY A 123 -3.96 -1.54 -2.12
C GLY A 123 -4.77 -1.48 -0.83
N THR A 124 -4.24 -2.03 0.25
CA THR A 124 -4.78 -1.96 1.63
C THR A 124 -3.64 -2.28 2.61
N ILE A 125 -3.86 -2.03 3.89
CA ILE A 125 -2.95 -2.49 4.95
C ILE A 125 -2.81 -4.01 4.83
N THR A 126 -1.58 -4.50 4.99
CA THR A 126 -1.28 -5.93 4.93
C THR A 126 -2.18 -6.73 5.87
N ARG A 127 -2.57 -7.92 5.42
CA ARG A 127 -3.31 -8.89 6.20
C ARG A 127 -2.44 -10.05 6.67
N ASP A 128 -1.16 -10.02 6.29
CA ASP A 128 -0.19 -10.97 6.78
C ASP A 128 -0.07 -10.84 8.31
N PRO A 129 -0.23 -11.92 9.07
CA PRO A 129 -0.15 -11.89 10.54
C PRO A 129 1.19 -11.37 11.06
N ASN A 130 2.27 -11.61 10.31
CA ASN A 130 3.63 -11.17 10.64
C ASN A 130 3.97 -9.81 9.99
N GLN A 131 2.98 -9.18 9.31
CA GLN A 131 3.08 -7.87 8.69
C GLN A 131 4.13 -7.78 7.57
N TRP A 132 4.40 -8.87 6.88
CA TRP A 132 5.15 -8.87 5.64
C TRP A 132 4.30 -8.34 4.48
N PRO A 133 4.94 -7.83 3.41
CA PRO A 133 4.23 -7.44 2.20
C PRO A 133 3.46 -8.64 1.61
N MET A 134 2.20 -8.40 1.28
CA MET A 134 1.34 -9.41 0.65
C MET A 134 1.33 -9.27 -0.87
N THR A 135 0.60 -10.16 -1.57
CA THR A 135 0.40 -10.05 -3.01
C THR A 135 -0.17 -8.68 -3.38
N ALA A 136 0.31 -8.12 -4.49
CA ALA A 136 0.05 -6.75 -4.88
C ALA A 136 -0.83 -6.63 -6.14
N LYS A 137 -1.34 -5.43 -6.36
CA LYS A 137 -2.06 -5.03 -7.57
C LYS A 137 -1.08 -4.49 -8.61
N THR A 138 -1.37 -4.69 -9.87
CA THR A 138 -0.51 -4.34 -11.00
C THR A 138 -0.49 -2.84 -11.36
N GLY A 139 -1.16 -1.97 -10.58
CA GLY A 139 -1.30 -0.56 -10.92
C GLY A 139 0.02 0.20 -10.99
N ALA A 140 0.94 -0.02 -10.04
CA ALA A 140 2.26 0.61 -10.03
C ALA A 140 3.09 0.17 -11.24
N ALA A 141 3.16 -1.15 -11.52
CA ALA A 141 3.84 -1.69 -12.68
C ALA A 141 3.27 -1.15 -13.99
N ARG A 142 1.94 -1.08 -14.11
CA ARG A 142 1.29 -0.53 -15.31
C ARG A 142 1.67 0.91 -15.57
N VAL A 143 1.65 1.80 -14.56
CA VAL A 143 2.08 3.20 -14.72
C VAL A 143 3.55 3.26 -15.08
N ALA A 144 4.40 2.49 -14.40
CA ALA A 144 5.83 2.45 -14.65
C ALA A 144 6.17 2.03 -16.09
N LEU A 145 5.55 0.98 -16.59
CA LEU A 145 5.79 0.49 -17.95
C LEU A 145 5.24 1.43 -19.03
N THR A 146 4.13 2.13 -18.74
CA THR A 146 3.56 3.13 -19.66
C THR A 146 4.45 4.36 -19.78
N THR A 147 4.96 4.86 -18.65
CA THR A 147 5.73 6.12 -18.61
C THR A 147 7.24 5.91 -18.67
N LYS A 148 7.70 4.69 -18.51
CA LYS A 148 9.12 4.32 -18.35
C LYS A 148 9.85 5.11 -17.26
N CYS A 149 9.10 5.62 -16.27
CA CYS A 149 9.66 6.39 -15.16
C CYS A 149 10.36 5.47 -14.15
N PRO A 150 11.33 6.00 -13.40
CA PRO A 150 11.96 5.25 -12.30
C PRO A 150 10.92 4.81 -11.25
N VAL A 151 11.04 3.57 -10.77
CA VAL A 151 10.28 3.04 -9.63
C VAL A 151 11.23 2.86 -8.46
N ILE A 152 11.05 3.64 -7.42
CA ILE A 152 11.85 3.56 -6.20
C ILE A 152 11.12 2.67 -5.20
N PRO A 153 11.68 1.49 -4.87
CA PRO A 153 11.12 0.64 -3.84
C PRO A 153 11.43 1.25 -2.48
N VAL A 154 10.45 1.30 -1.58
CA VAL A 154 10.63 1.84 -0.25
C VAL A 154 10.04 0.89 0.77
N ALA A 155 10.84 0.46 1.73
CA ALA A 155 10.33 -0.22 2.91
C ALA A 155 10.19 0.77 4.07
N GLN A 156 9.12 0.59 4.86
CA GLN A 156 8.90 1.33 6.08
C GLN A 156 8.43 0.43 7.22
N TRP A 157 8.83 0.77 8.46
CA TRP A 157 8.46 0.06 9.68
C TRP A 157 8.40 1.02 10.87
N GLY A 158 7.58 0.67 11.88
CA GLY A 158 7.47 1.44 13.13
C GLY A 158 6.23 2.35 13.20
N ALA A 159 5.64 2.76 12.07
CA ALA A 159 4.33 3.41 12.08
C ALA A 159 3.22 2.45 12.55
N ASN A 160 3.37 1.17 12.26
CA ASN A 160 2.54 0.06 12.76
C ASN A 160 2.68 -0.19 14.26
N GLU A 161 3.82 0.14 14.85
CA GLU A 161 4.01 0.09 16.31
C GLU A 161 3.32 1.27 17.00
N LEU A 162 3.33 2.45 16.36
CA LEU A 162 2.60 3.62 16.83
C LEU A 162 1.07 3.43 16.71
N LEU A 163 0.61 2.98 15.56
CA LEU A 163 -0.80 2.66 15.31
C LEU A 163 -0.88 1.26 14.69
N PRO A 164 -1.11 0.22 15.50
CA PRO A 164 -1.19 -1.15 15.01
C PRO A 164 -2.25 -1.32 13.91
N PRO A 165 -2.10 -2.31 13.02
CA PRO A 165 -3.07 -2.59 11.97
C PRO A 165 -4.49 -2.65 12.55
N TYR A 166 -5.41 -1.92 11.93
CA TYR A 166 -6.83 -1.85 12.33
C TYR A 166 -7.13 -1.33 13.73
N ALA A 167 -6.12 -0.93 14.54
CA ALA A 167 -6.32 -0.31 15.84
C ALA A 167 -6.94 1.10 15.70
N LYS A 168 -7.74 1.48 16.70
CA LYS A 168 -8.35 2.81 16.77
C LYS A 168 -7.56 3.80 17.65
N LYS A 169 -6.70 3.28 18.53
CA LYS A 169 -5.92 4.08 19.47
C LYS A 169 -4.42 3.88 19.24
N PRO A 170 -3.62 4.95 19.21
CA PRO A 170 -2.18 4.83 19.05
C PRO A 170 -1.49 4.45 20.36
N ASN A 171 -0.36 3.73 20.23
CA ASN A 171 0.58 3.41 21.32
C ASN A 171 1.64 4.50 21.42
N LEU A 172 1.40 5.53 22.23
CA LEU A 172 2.27 6.70 22.31
C LEU A 172 3.56 6.46 23.09
N ARG A 173 3.59 5.46 23.97
CA ARG A 173 4.76 5.16 24.82
C ARG A 173 5.13 3.68 24.74
N PRO A 174 6.44 3.34 24.69
CA PRO A 174 7.57 4.26 24.46
C PRO A 174 7.50 4.92 23.06
N ARG A 175 8.27 6.01 22.87
CA ARG A 175 8.38 6.68 21.56
C ARG A 175 8.93 5.72 20.51
N LYS A 176 8.20 5.55 19.41
CA LYS A 176 8.52 4.57 18.35
C LYS A 176 9.56 5.14 17.38
N THR A 177 10.29 4.25 16.72
CA THR A 177 11.19 4.65 15.63
C THR A 177 10.52 4.33 14.29
N HIS A 178 10.42 5.32 13.42
CA HIS A 178 10.00 5.12 12.04
C HIS A 178 11.24 4.90 11.18
N HIS A 179 11.42 3.66 10.78
CA HIS A 179 12.45 3.23 9.84
C HIS A 179 11.93 3.38 8.42
N VAL A 180 12.73 3.98 7.55
CA VAL A 180 12.48 4.05 6.11
C VAL A 180 13.76 3.73 5.37
N LEU A 181 13.68 2.86 4.40
CA LEU A 181 14.77 2.56 3.49
C LEU A 181 14.25 2.66 2.05
N ALA A 182 14.71 3.67 1.32
CA ALA A 182 14.51 3.76 -0.12
C ALA A 182 15.68 3.13 -0.84
N GLY A 183 15.40 2.19 -1.74
CA GLY A 183 16.43 1.51 -2.54
C GLY A 183 16.70 2.19 -3.87
N PRO A 184 17.66 1.66 -4.62
CA PRO A 184 17.90 2.09 -6.00
C PRO A 184 16.67 1.80 -6.87
N PRO A 185 16.51 2.49 -8.01
CA PRO A 185 15.44 2.22 -8.96
C PRO A 185 15.36 0.75 -9.33
N VAL A 186 14.15 0.20 -9.36
CA VAL A 186 13.92 -1.19 -9.78
C VAL A 186 14.19 -1.30 -11.28
N ASP A 187 15.00 -2.28 -11.67
CA ASP A 187 15.23 -2.57 -13.10
C ASP A 187 13.99 -3.24 -13.71
N LEU A 188 13.31 -2.49 -14.55
CA LEU A 188 12.14 -2.94 -15.32
C LEU A 188 12.41 -2.96 -16.82
N ALA A 189 13.66 -2.77 -17.25
CA ALA A 189 14.02 -2.65 -18.68
C ALA A 189 13.56 -3.86 -19.51
N ARG A 190 13.65 -5.06 -18.97
CA ARG A 190 13.23 -6.31 -19.66
C ARG A 190 11.73 -6.37 -20.00
N PHE A 191 10.90 -5.50 -19.40
CA PHE A 191 9.46 -5.43 -19.62
C PHE A 191 9.03 -4.31 -20.58
N TYR A 192 9.95 -3.38 -20.90
CA TYR A 192 9.63 -2.28 -21.79
C TYR A 192 9.36 -2.76 -23.21
N ASP A 193 8.54 -2.02 -23.93
CA ASP A 193 8.19 -2.23 -25.33
C ASP A 193 7.57 -3.62 -25.66
N LYS A 194 7.07 -4.31 -24.63
CA LYS A 194 6.32 -5.55 -24.74
C LYS A 194 4.83 -5.29 -24.60
N GLU A 195 4.02 -6.18 -25.16
CA GLU A 195 2.58 -6.16 -24.95
C GLU A 195 2.24 -6.26 -23.44
N MET A 196 1.41 -5.37 -22.94
CA MET A 196 1.02 -5.32 -21.52
C MET A 196 -0.01 -6.39 -21.18
N THR A 197 0.39 -7.64 -21.27
CA THR A 197 -0.45 -8.77 -20.83
C THR A 197 -0.62 -8.81 -19.31
N PRO A 198 -1.67 -9.45 -18.79
CA PRO A 198 -1.84 -9.65 -17.35
C PRO A 198 -0.63 -10.32 -16.69
N ASP A 199 -0.02 -11.31 -17.36
CA ASP A 199 1.13 -12.04 -16.83
C ASP A 199 2.39 -11.17 -16.77
N LEU A 200 2.67 -10.38 -17.83
CA LEU A 200 3.77 -9.43 -17.84
C LEU A 200 3.63 -8.40 -16.71
N LEU A 201 2.43 -7.87 -16.51
CA LEU A 201 2.17 -6.91 -15.43
C LEU A 201 2.31 -7.55 -14.04
N LYS A 202 1.92 -8.81 -13.90
CA LYS A 202 2.10 -9.57 -12.67
C LYS A 202 3.59 -9.77 -12.37
N GLU A 203 4.37 -10.23 -13.34
CA GLU A 203 5.81 -10.42 -13.20
C GLU A 203 6.54 -9.12 -12.84
N ALA A 204 6.25 -8.02 -13.53
CA ALA A 204 6.82 -6.72 -13.20
C ALA A 204 6.44 -6.25 -11.78
N THR A 205 5.22 -6.54 -11.34
CA THR A 205 4.77 -6.25 -9.97
C THR A 205 5.53 -7.08 -8.95
N GLU A 206 5.77 -8.37 -9.21
CA GLU A 206 6.53 -9.27 -8.35
C GLU A 206 7.97 -8.78 -8.18
N VAL A 207 8.60 -8.27 -9.25
CA VAL A 207 9.95 -7.66 -9.17
C VAL A 207 9.96 -6.44 -8.26
N ILE A 208 8.95 -5.56 -8.38
CA ILE A 208 8.81 -4.38 -7.49
C ILE A 208 8.62 -4.82 -6.04
N MET A 209 7.73 -5.77 -5.79
CA MET A 209 7.45 -6.27 -4.44
C MET A 209 8.64 -6.96 -3.80
N ALA A 210 9.39 -7.75 -4.58
CA ALA A 210 10.61 -8.39 -4.11
C ALA A 210 11.67 -7.37 -3.68
N ALA A 211 11.77 -6.24 -4.37
CA ALA A 211 12.66 -5.15 -3.99
C ALA A 211 12.24 -4.51 -2.65
N ILE A 212 10.95 -4.26 -2.45
CA ILE A 212 10.42 -3.73 -1.18
C ILE A 212 10.67 -4.74 -0.04
N THR A 213 10.40 -6.02 -0.28
CA THR A 213 10.55 -7.09 0.72
C THR A 213 12.01 -7.21 1.17
N ARG A 214 12.98 -7.19 0.26
CA ARG A 214 14.43 -7.22 0.62
C ARG A 214 14.82 -6.05 1.53
N GLN A 215 14.28 -4.85 1.29
CA GLN A 215 14.55 -3.70 2.14
C GLN A 215 13.89 -3.84 3.51
N LEU A 216 12.70 -4.42 3.56
CA LEU A 216 12.03 -4.68 4.83
C LEU A 216 12.74 -5.77 5.64
N GLU A 217 13.31 -6.78 4.98
CA GLU A 217 14.21 -7.75 5.62
C GLU A 217 15.40 -7.07 6.28
N GLU A 218 16.01 -6.09 5.60
CA GLU A 218 17.13 -5.31 6.16
C GLU A 218 16.71 -4.49 7.36
N ILE A 219 15.54 -3.83 7.31
CA ILE A 219 15.02 -3.04 8.44
C ILE A 219 14.72 -3.94 9.64
N ARG A 220 14.12 -5.10 9.42
CA ARG A 220 13.66 -6.00 10.48
C ARG A 220 14.76 -6.94 10.99
N GLY A 221 15.82 -7.15 10.22
CA GLY A 221 16.84 -8.16 10.52
C GLY A 221 16.32 -9.60 10.43
N GLU A 222 15.23 -9.81 9.71
CA GLU A 222 14.52 -11.10 9.56
C GLU A 222 14.33 -11.44 8.09
N LYS A 223 14.17 -12.72 7.78
CA LYS A 223 13.80 -13.17 6.43
C LYS A 223 12.30 -13.20 6.23
N ALA A 224 11.86 -12.71 5.09
CA ALA A 224 10.48 -12.81 4.67
C ALA A 224 10.11 -14.27 4.34
N PRO A 225 8.83 -14.66 4.46
CA PRO A 225 8.35 -15.93 3.94
C PRO A 225 8.63 -16.07 2.43
N GLU A 226 9.00 -17.27 1.98
CA GLU A 226 9.25 -17.54 0.55
C GLU A 226 8.03 -17.23 -0.31
N THR A 227 6.84 -17.50 0.20
CA THR A 227 5.58 -17.21 -0.49
C THR A 227 4.87 -16.04 0.19
N PRO A 228 4.64 -14.92 -0.51
CA PRO A 228 3.86 -13.81 0.03
C PRO A 228 2.44 -14.24 0.39
N TYR A 229 1.91 -13.68 1.48
CA TYR A 229 0.52 -13.87 1.86
C TYR A 229 -0.44 -13.42 0.73
N ASP A 230 -1.41 -14.28 0.38
CA ASP A 230 -2.43 -13.97 -0.63
C ASP A 230 -3.84 -13.94 -0.01
N PRO A 231 -4.41 -12.73 0.19
CA PRO A 231 -5.74 -12.58 0.77
C PRO A 231 -6.86 -13.21 -0.07
N ARG A 232 -6.61 -13.51 -1.35
CA ARG A 232 -7.60 -14.17 -2.22
C ARG A 232 -7.64 -15.66 -1.93
N ARG A 233 -6.47 -16.29 -1.79
CA ARG A 233 -6.38 -17.71 -1.41
C ARG A 233 -7.06 -17.96 -0.09
N GLU A 234 -6.76 -17.15 0.93
CA GLU A 234 -7.39 -17.29 2.24
C GLU A 234 -8.92 -17.20 2.17
N ARG A 235 -9.46 -16.21 1.43
CA ARG A 235 -10.91 -16.09 1.27
C ARG A 235 -11.55 -17.30 0.57
N ILE A 236 -10.86 -17.88 -0.40
CA ILE A 236 -11.33 -19.08 -1.08
C ILE A 236 -11.34 -20.26 -0.11
N GLU A 237 -10.26 -20.46 0.64
CA GLU A 237 -10.15 -21.51 1.63
C GLU A 237 -11.18 -21.36 2.75
N GLN A 238 -11.37 -20.15 3.24
CA GLN A 238 -12.37 -19.85 4.27
C GLN A 238 -13.80 -20.15 3.79
N ARG A 239 -14.14 -19.75 2.55
CA ARG A 239 -15.43 -20.10 1.94
C ARG A 239 -15.61 -21.62 1.79
N ARG A 240 -14.56 -22.34 1.36
CA ARG A 240 -14.60 -23.82 1.26
C ARG A 240 -14.83 -24.45 2.63
N ARG A 241 -14.14 -23.98 3.66
CA ARG A 241 -14.33 -24.49 5.05
C ARG A 241 -15.75 -24.23 5.55
N THR A 242 -16.27 -23.01 5.35
CA THR A 242 -17.66 -22.68 5.74
C THR A 242 -18.66 -23.55 5.01
N GLN A 243 -18.54 -23.72 3.70
CA GLN A 243 -19.43 -24.58 2.90
C GLN A 243 -19.35 -26.05 3.35
N ALA A 244 -18.16 -26.57 3.63
CA ALA A 244 -18.00 -27.93 4.14
C ALA A 244 -18.65 -28.12 5.51
N GLN A 245 -18.54 -27.11 6.40
CA GLN A 245 -19.20 -27.13 7.71
C GLN A 245 -20.72 -27.09 7.59
N GLU A 246 -21.26 -26.23 6.72
CA GLU A 246 -22.70 -26.15 6.45
C GLU A 246 -23.25 -27.46 5.88
N GLN A 247 -22.51 -28.08 4.96
CA GLN A 247 -22.90 -29.38 4.38
C GLN A 247 -22.88 -30.50 5.43
N ALA A 248 -21.83 -30.54 6.29
CA ALA A 248 -21.75 -31.53 7.37
C ALA A 248 -22.89 -31.37 8.39
N GLN A 249 -23.23 -30.14 8.76
CA GLN A 249 -24.36 -29.86 9.64
C GLN A 249 -25.69 -30.24 9.03
N ALA A 250 -25.89 -29.97 7.73
CA ALA A 250 -27.11 -30.36 7.01
C ALA A 250 -27.26 -31.89 6.94
N GLN A 251 -26.17 -32.61 6.69
CA GLN A 251 -26.18 -34.08 6.71
C GLN A 251 -26.54 -34.65 8.10
N GLN A 252 -25.91 -34.12 9.14
CA GLN A 252 -26.21 -34.55 10.50
C GLN A 252 -27.67 -34.30 10.90
N ALA A 253 -28.22 -33.14 10.49
CA ALA A 253 -29.62 -32.81 10.74
C ALA A 253 -30.57 -33.77 9.98
N GLN A 254 -30.23 -34.13 8.74
CA GLN A 254 -31.01 -35.12 7.96
C GLN A 254 -30.95 -36.52 8.62
N GLU A 255 -29.78 -36.98 9.04
CA GLU A 255 -29.62 -38.27 9.74
C GLU A 255 -30.40 -38.32 11.06
N GLN A 256 -30.37 -37.23 11.84
CA GLN A 256 -31.14 -37.11 13.07
C GLN A 256 -32.65 -37.13 12.83
N ALA A 257 -33.13 -36.41 11.77
CA ALA A 257 -34.52 -36.40 11.39
C ALA A 257 -35.01 -37.80 10.93
N GLN A 258 -34.19 -38.51 10.13
CA GLN A 258 -34.49 -39.88 9.71
C GLN A 258 -34.52 -40.88 10.89
N ALA A 259 -33.59 -40.72 11.83
CA ALA A 259 -33.55 -41.54 13.03
C ALA A 259 -34.80 -41.33 13.94
N GLN A 260 -35.22 -40.07 14.09
CA GLN A 260 -36.46 -39.73 14.82
C GLN A 260 -37.71 -40.33 14.16
N GLN A 261 -37.84 -40.18 12.82
CA GLN A 261 -38.96 -40.78 12.08
C GLN A 261 -39.01 -42.31 12.17
N ALA A 262 -37.83 -42.94 12.17
CA ALA A 262 -37.75 -44.42 12.33
C ALA A 262 -38.18 -44.88 13.74
N GLN A 263 -37.90 -44.07 14.78
CA GLN A 263 -38.34 -44.36 16.16
C GLN A 263 -39.84 -44.14 16.36
N GLU A 264 -40.47 -43.21 15.67
CA GLU A 264 -41.89 -42.94 15.75
C GLU A 264 -42.74 -43.98 15.01
N GLN A 265 -42.13 -44.74 14.08
CA GLN A 265 -42.81 -45.80 13.28
C GLN A 265 -42.65 -47.21 13.89
N ALA A 266 -41.85 -47.38 14.92
CA ALA A 266 -41.59 -48.64 15.61
C ALA A 266 -42.44 -48.76 16.90
#